data_4f766854dce990c2aeb972a736a34ebf
#
_entry.id   4f766854dce990c2aeb972a736a34ebf
#
_cell.length_a   1.000
_cell.length_b   1.000
_cell.length_c   1.000
_cell.angle_alpha   90.00
_cell.angle_beta   90.00
_cell.angle_gamma   90.00
#
_symmetry.space_group_name_H-M   'P 1'
#
loop_
_entity.id
_entity.type
_entity.pdbx_description
1 polymer ?
#
loop_
_entity_poly.entity_id
_entity_poly.type
_entity_poly.pdbx_seq_one_letter_code
_entity_poly.pdbx_strand_id
1 'polypeptide(L)'
;MSKNTDKGSSYNKKGRVAKPLSRRTVFKMGLATGIAVPMSALGQSPNRLRPQPGDQLVFEEGPNQDALVRPELLELEKRPLSALARDPATQVLRDGSRLNRIMIMRIDPELMSARYQANVAEGVIAYSAVCTHTGCDVTNWDEGQLRMACPCHESQFDIYDGAKVV
;
A
#
# COMPACT_ATOMS: atom_id res chain seq x y z
N MET A 1 -30.55 17.80 -84.39
CA MET A 1 -29.35 18.65 -84.53
C MET A 1 -29.03 19.21 -83.19
N SER A 2 -28.05 18.92 -82.55
CA SER A 2 -26.63 19.15 -82.60
C SER A 2 -25.95 18.39 -81.51
N LYS A 3 -24.88 17.78 -81.81
CA LYS A 3 -23.91 17.11 -80.93
C LYS A 3 -23.25 18.13 -79.98
N ASN A 4 -22.97 17.77 -78.76
CA ASN A 4 -21.68 18.17 -78.28
C ASN A 4 -21.14 17.15 -77.24
N THR A 5 -20.07 16.60 -77.60
CA THR A 5 -19.13 15.82 -76.81
C THR A 5 -18.40 16.75 -75.87
N ASP A 6 -18.26 16.39 -74.59
CA ASP A 6 -17.06 16.82 -73.92
C ASP A 6 -16.53 15.78 -72.94
N LYS A 7 -15.24 15.75 -73.00
CA LYS A 7 -14.28 14.77 -72.44
C LYS A 7 -14.10 14.86 -70.94
N GLY A 8 -13.92 13.74 -70.39
CA GLY A 8 -13.02 13.31 -69.40
C GLY A 8 -12.42 14.33 -68.38
N SER A 9 -12.65 14.05 -67.18
CA SER A 9 -11.64 14.30 -66.18
C SER A 9 -11.69 13.18 -65.13
N SER A 10 -10.80 12.28 -65.32
CA SER A 10 -10.43 11.26 -64.34
C SER A 10 -9.81 11.95 -63.08
N TYR A 11 -10.54 12.13 -62.04
CA TYR A 11 -9.99 12.59 -60.77
C TYR A 11 -9.94 11.43 -59.78
N ASN A 12 -8.84 10.70 -59.83
CA ASN A 12 -8.51 9.66 -58.86
C ASN A 12 -7.95 10.31 -57.62
N LYS A 13 -8.81 10.80 -56.71
CA LYS A 13 -8.43 11.16 -55.37
C LYS A 13 -8.72 9.98 -54.41
N LYS A 14 -7.81 9.03 -54.35
CA LYS A 14 -7.68 8.15 -53.21
C LYS A 14 -7.18 8.98 -52.02
N GLY A 15 -8.09 9.68 -51.36
CA GLY A 15 -7.87 10.22 -50.02
C GLY A 15 -7.69 9.07 -49.07
N ARG A 16 -6.45 8.73 -48.73
CA ARG A 16 -6.16 7.84 -47.62
C ARG A 16 -6.52 8.57 -46.35
N VAL A 17 -7.70 8.28 -45.81
CA VAL A 17 -8.05 8.67 -44.44
C VAL A 17 -7.09 7.90 -43.51
N ALA A 18 -6.20 8.61 -42.87
CA ALA A 18 -5.30 8.03 -41.91
C ALA A 18 -6.16 7.39 -40.78
N LYS A 19 -6.03 6.07 -40.59
CA LYS A 19 -6.68 5.38 -39.50
C LYS A 19 -6.17 5.96 -38.17
N PRO A 20 -7.04 6.23 -37.21
CA PRO A 20 -6.59 6.69 -35.90
C PRO A 20 -5.64 5.65 -35.29
N LEU A 21 -4.48 6.12 -34.80
CA LEU A 21 -3.48 5.29 -34.14
C LEU A 21 -4.07 4.67 -32.90
N SER A 22 -4.03 3.34 -32.81
CA SER A 22 -4.48 2.65 -31.59
C SER A 22 -3.53 2.93 -30.42
N ARG A 23 -4.04 2.86 -29.19
CA ARG A 23 -3.22 3.02 -27.97
C ARG A 23 -2.00 2.10 -27.94
N ARG A 24 -2.12 0.88 -28.50
CA ARG A 24 -1.00 -0.07 -28.65
C ARG A 24 0.06 0.41 -29.66
N THR A 25 -0.34 1.10 -30.73
CA THR A 25 0.59 1.61 -31.74
C THR A 25 1.39 2.79 -31.20
N VAL A 26 0.76 3.68 -30.42
CA VAL A 26 1.44 4.79 -29.72
C VAL A 26 2.48 4.26 -28.75
N PHE A 27 2.14 3.19 -27.99
CA PHE A 27 3.07 2.57 -27.04
C PHE A 27 4.28 1.92 -27.73
N LYS A 28 4.06 1.26 -28.87
CA LYS A 28 5.14 0.67 -29.66
C LYS A 28 6.04 1.73 -30.32
N MET A 29 5.48 2.86 -30.74
CA MET A 29 6.28 3.96 -31.32
C MET A 29 7.12 4.67 -30.22
N GLY A 30 6.60 4.81 -29.00
CA GLY A 30 7.35 5.37 -27.86
C GLY A 30 8.59 4.53 -27.49
N LEU A 31 8.49 3.21 -27.60
CA LEU A 31 9.60 2.29 -27.39
C LEU A 31 10.65 2.33 -28.52
N ALA A 32 10.22 2.61 -29.74
CA ALA A 32 11.12 2.66 -30.93
C ALA A 32 11.91 3.96 -31.03
N THR A 33 11.46 5.05 -30.42
CA THR A 33 12.12 6.36 -30.47
C THR A 33 13.10 6.62 -29.34
N GLY A 34 13.35 5.63 -28.46
CA GLY A 34 14.35 5.75 -27.39
C GLY A 34 14.03 6.83 -26.34
N ILE A 35 12.79 7.34 -26.30
CA ILE A 35 12.33 8.19 -25.21
C ILE A 35 12.16 7.27 -24.00
N ALA A 36 13.19 7.14 -23.19
CA ALA A 36 13.10 6.58 -21.88
C ALA A 36 12.20 7.49 -21.05
N VAL A 37 10.89 7.18 -21.00
CA VAL A 37 10.02 7.76 -19.98
C VAL A 37 10.55 7.22 -18.67
N PRO A 38 11.07 8.05 -17.77
CA PRO A 38 11.55 7.57 -16.49
C PRO A 38 10.38 6.84 -15.83
N MET A 39 10.56 5.56 -15.52
CA MET A 39 9.51 4.73 -14.87
C MET A 39 8.99 5.36 -13.57
N SER A 40 9.76 6.24 -12.97
CA SER A 40 9.36 7.10 -11.86
C SER A 40 8.17 8.03 -12.15
N ALA A 41 7.85 8.30 -13.40
CA ALA A 41 6.72 9.17 -13.77
C ALA A 41 5.35 8.47 -13.67
N LEU A 42 5.30 7.14 -13.51
CA LEU A 42 4.06 6.35 -13.48
C LEU A 42 3.88 5.54 -12.20
N GLY A 43 4.81 5.61 -11.25
CA GLY A 43 4.78 4.86 -9.99
C GLY A 43 4.39 5.72 -8.80
N GLN A 44 3.79 5.11 -7.79
CA GLN A 44 3.64 5.75 -6.48
C GLN A 44 5.03 6.10 -5.93
N SER A 45 5.12 7.24 -5.22
CA SER A 45 6.33 7.56 -4.47
C SER A 45 6.69 6.38 -3.53
N PRO A 46 7.96 5.98 -3.44
CA PRO A 46 8.38 4.82 -2.65
C PRO A 46 7.89 4.82 -1.21
N ASN A 47 7.80 6.01 -0.57
CA ASN A 47 7.28 6.14 0.79
C ASN A 47 5.76 5.90 0.90
N ARG A 48 5.01 5.96 -0.21
CA ARG A 48 3.56 5.67 -0.25
C ARG A 48 3.23 4.21 -0.53
N LEU A 49 4.21 3.41 -0.91
CA LEU A 49 4.02 1.97 -1.06
C LEU A 49 3.59 1.37 0.27
N ARG A 50 2.75 0.35 0.21
CA ARG A 50 2.40 -0.45 1.38
C ARG A 50 3.63 -1.15 1.94
N PRO A 51 3.64 -1.52 3.24
CA PRO A 51 4.66 -2.40 3.79
C PRO A 51 4.88 -3.62 2.91
N GLN A 52 6.12 -3.96 2.65
CA GLN A 52 6.53 -5.04 1.77
C GLN A 52 7.22 -6.15 2.57
N PRO A 53 7.17 -7.40 2.10
CA PRO A 53 8.00 -8.45 2.68
C PRO A 53 9.47 -8.06 2.67
N GLY A 54 10.13 -8.19 3.83
CA GLY A 54 11.53 -7.79 4.02
C GLY A 54 11.74 -6.37 4.53
N ASP A 55 10.71 -5.53 4.58
CA ASP A 55 10.79 -4.25 5.28
C ASP A 55 11.03 -4.47 6.78
N GLN A 56 11.80 -3.58 7.40
CA GLN A 56 12.03 -3.55 8.83
C GLN A 56 11.02 -2.61 9.51
N LEU A 57 10.57 -2.97 10.71
CA LEU A 57 9.73 -2.08 11.49
C LEU A 57 10.59 -1.13 12.33
N VAL A 58 10.22 0.15 12.34
CA VAL A 58 10.79 1.19 13.20
C VAL A 58 9.70 1.88 14.00
N PHE A 59 10.02 2.33 15.20
CA PHE A 59 9.05 3.09 16.01
C PHE A 59 8.71 4.42 15.33
N GLU A 60 7.41 4.73 15.24
CA GLU A 60 6.94 5.99 14.66
C GLU A 60 7.12 7.16 15.65
N GLU A 61 7.01 6.88 16.95
CA GLU A 61 7.00 7.91 17.99
C GLU A 61 7.60 7.39 19.31
N GLY A 62 7.76 8.28 20.29
CA GLY A 62 8.24 7.98 21.63
C GLY A 62 9.75 7.99 21.79
N PRO A 63 10.27 7.51 22.92
CA PRO A 63 11.70 7.59 23.25
C PRO A 63 12.59 6.78 22.29
N ASN A 64 12.02 5.79 21.61
CA ASN A 64 12.73 4.94 20.66
C ASN A 64 12.41 5.31 19.19
N GLN A 65 11.91 6.51 18.92
CA GLN A 65 11.56 6.95 17.56
C GLN A 65 12.71 6.66 16.58
N ASP A 66 12.36 6.18 15.39
CA ASP A 66 13.27 5.78 14.30
C ASP A 66 14.19 4.58 14.61
N ALA A 67 14.20 4.08 15.83
CA ALA A 67 14.91 2.84 16.16
C ALA A 67 14.19 1.62 15.59
N LEU A 68 14.97 0.58 15.27
CA LEU A 68 14.41 -0.71 14.90
C LEU A 68 13.60 -1.29 16.04
N VAL A 69 12.45 -1.82 15.71
CA VAL A 69 11.63 -2.58 16.66
C VAL A 69 12.37 -3.84 17.07
N ARG A 70 12.51 -4.01 18.38
CA ARG A 70 13.09 -5.21 19.00
C ARG A 70 12.23 -5.62 20.17
N PRO A 71 12.07 -6.93 20.44
CA PRO A 71 11.23 -7.42 21.55
C PRO A 71 11.59 -6.81 22.91
N GLU A 72 12.90 -6.56 23.14
CA GLU A 72 13.42 -6.04 24.41
C GLU A 72 12.98 -4.59 24.68
N LEU A 73 12.58 -3.87 23.64
CA LEU A 73 12.11 -2.48 23.72
C LEU A 73 10.60 -2.40 23.93
N LEU A 74 9.91 -3.53 23.97
CA LEU A 74 8.46 -3.63 24.14
C LEU A 74 8.14 -4.27 25.50
N GLU A 75 7.27 -3.64 26.25
CA GLU A 75 6.72 -4.23 27.46
C GLU A 75 5.68 -5.29 27.12
N LEU A 76 5.66 -6.39 27.90
CA LEU A 76 4.72 -7.48 27.68
C LEU A 76 3.28 -7.02 27.97
N GLU A 77 2.36 -7.26 27.04
CA GLU A 77 0.91 -7.02 27.17
C GLU A 77 0.53 -5.59 27.57
N LYS A 78 1.39 -4.62 27.22
CA LYS A 78 1.10 -3.20 27.38
C LYS A 78 0.50 -2.61 26.13
N ARG A 79 0.03 -1.37 26.26
CA ARG A 79 -0.55 -0.62 25.14
C ARG A 79 0.31 -0.74 23.88
N PRO A 80 -0.31 -1.08 22.75
CA PRO A 80 0.40 -1.13 21.46
C PRO A 80 1.08 0.19 21.12
N LEU A 81 2.25 0.09 20.51
CA LEU A 81 3.03 1.24 20.03
C LEU A 81 2.88 1.36 18.51
N SER A 82 3.03 2.58 18.02
CA SER A 82 2.98 2.88 16.60
C SER A 82 4.32 2.61 15.92
N ALA A 83 4.26 2.00 14.75
CA ALA A 83 5.44 1.69 13.94
C ALA A 83 5.18 1.94 12.45
N LEU A 84 6.26 2.13 11.71
CA LEU A 84 6.28 2.23 10.26
C LEU A 84 7.24 1.19 9.67
N ALA A 85 6.96 0.77 8.45
CA ALA A 85 7.86 -0.08 7.70
C ALA A 85 8.96 0.75 7.02
N ARG A 86 10.19 0.27 7.02
CA ARG A 86 11.35 0.86 6.36
C ARG A 86 12.02 -0.16 5.45
N ASP A 87 12.20 0.19 4.20
CA ASP A 87 12.96 -0.62 3.26
C ASP A 87 14.45 -0.66 3.69
N PRO A 88 15.03 -1.83 4.01
CA PRO A 88 16.41 -1.92 4.49
C PRO A 88 17.44 -1.56 3.43
N ALA A 89 17.14 -1.71 2.13
CA ALA A 89 18.06 -1.44 1.05
C ALA A 89 18.15 0.05 0.71
N THR A 90 17.00 0.73 0.67
CA THR A 90 16.92 2.14 0.28
C THR A 90 16.79 3.09 1.47
N GLN A 91 16.54 2.57 2.67
CA GLN A 91 16.24 3.30 3.89
C GLN A 91 14.98 4.17 3.79
N VAL A 92 14.16 3.96 2.78
CA VAL A 92 12.90 4.70 2.60
C VAL A 92 11.88 4.25 3.64
N LEU A 93 11.40 5.20 4.42
CA LEU A 93 10.31 5.00 5.37
C LEU A 93 8.98 5.05 4.62
N ARG A 94 8.07 4.11 4.92
CA ARG A 94 6.74 4.01 4.29
C ARG A 94 5.71 4.94 4.98
N ASP A 95 6.05 6.20 5.15
CA ASP A 95 5.27 7.21 5.88
C ASP A 95 4.29 8.03 5.01
N GLY A 96 4.39 7.89 3.69
CA GLY A 96 3.63 8.70 2.73
C GLY A 96 2.13 8.41 2.67
N SER A 97 1.62 7.48 3.50
CA SER A 97 0.20 7.17 3.63
C SER A 97 -0.14 6.78 5.06
N ARG A 98 -1.17 7.40 5.65
CA ARG A 98 -1.68 6.98 6.97
C ARG A 98 -2.10 5.50 7.01
N LEU A 99 -2.43 4.93 5.85
CA LEU A 99 -2.80 3.52 5.74
C LEU A 99 -1.60 2.57 5.92
N ASN A 100 -0.39 3.08 6.04
CA ASN A 100 0.83 2.30 6.27
C ASN A 100 1.20 2.20 7.75
N ARG A 101 0.45 2.90 8.62
CA ARG A 101 0.68 2.84 10.07
C ARG A 101 0.40 1.44 10.61
N ILE A 102 1.31 0.96 11.43
CA ILE A 102 1.30 -0.37 12.03
C ILE A 102 1.26 -0.21 13.54
N MET A 103 0.48 -1.04 14.21
CA MET A 103 0.54 -1.21 15.66
C MET A 103 1.32 -2.46 15.98
N ILE A 104 2.25 -2.33 16.92
CA ILE A 104 3.09 -3.42 17.40
C ILE A 104 2.89 -3.60 18.89
N MET A 105 2.99 -4.85 19.32
CA MET A 105 2.82 -5.21 20.71
C MET A 105 3.62 -6.47 21.02
N ARG A 106 4.17 -6.55 22.23
CA ARG A 106 4.73 -7.79 22.76
C ARG A 106 3.66 -8.55 23.53
N ILE A 107 3.49 -9.81 23.20
CA ILE A 107 2.49 -10.70 23.81
C ILE A 107 3.12 -12.02 24.27
N ASP A 108 2.40 -12.75 25.12
CA ASP A 108 2.69 -14.16 25.34
C ASP A 108 2.18 -14.98 24.15
N PRO A 109 3.07 -15.65 23.39
CA PRO A 109 2.65 -16.44 22.23
C PRO A 109 1.69 -17.59 22.56
N GLU A 110 1.70 -18.09 23.80
CA GLU A 110 0.83 -19.19 24.22
C GLU A 110 -0.64 -18.78 24.31
N LEU A 111 -0.90 -17.49 24.49
CA LEU A 111 -2.26 -16.93 24.52
C LEU A 111 -2.85 -16.71 23.12
N MET A 112 -2.02 -16.71 22.09
CA MET A 112 -2.47 -16.55 20.70
C MET A 112 -3.25 -17.78 20.26
N SER A 113 -4.38 -17.57 19.59
CA SER A 113 -5.11 -18.68 19.00
C SER A 113 -4.24 -19.45 17.99
N ALA A 114 -4.32 -20.79 18.02
CA ALA A 114 -3.39 -21.69 17.32
C ALA A 114 -3.19 -21.34 15.82
N ARG A 115 -4.25 -20.86 15.15
CA ARG A 115 -4.20 -20.49 13.72
C ARG A 115 -3.32 -19.27 13.43
N TYR A 116 -3.03 -18.45 14.46
CA TYR A 116 -2.24 -17.21 14.31
C TYR A 116 -0.88 -17.27 15.00
N GLN A 117 -0.55 -18.35 15.71
CA GLN A 117 0.74 -18.49 16.39
C GLN A 117 1.93 -18.34 15.45
N ALA A 118 1.82 -18.80 14.20
CA ALA A 118 2.85 -18.64 13.18
C ALA A 118 3.12 -17.18 12.76
N ASN A 119 2.22 -16.24 13.12
CA ASN A 119 2.36 -14.83 12.84
C ASN A 119 3.06 -14.04 13.97
N VAL A 120 3.40 -14.71 15.05
CA VAL A 120 4.13 -14.12 16.18
C VAL A 120 5.63 -14.27 15.93
N ALA A 121 6.33 -13.15 15.83
CA ALA A 121 7.78 -13.14 15.66
C ALA A 121 8.45 -12.73 16.96
N GLU A 122 9.15 -13.67 17.63
CA GLU A 122 9.87 -13.41 18.90
C GLU A 122 8.97 -12.79 20.00
N GLY A 123 7.70 -13.20 20.06
CA GLY A 123 6.72 -12.64 20.99
C GLY A 123 6.13 -11.29 20.54
N VAL A 124 6.44 -10.81 19.36
CA VAL A 124 5.89 -9.56 18.82
C VAL A 124 4.84 -9.85 17.75
N ILE A 125 3.72 -9.14 17.84
CA ILE A 125 2.68 -9.10 16.82
C ILE A 125 2.61 -7.71 16.20
N ALA A 126 2.19 -7.65 14.92
CA ALA A 126 2.01 -6.41 14.18
C ALA A 126 0.68 -6.44 13.43
N TYR A 127 -0.12 -5.41 13.59
CA TYR A 127 -1.40 -5.24 12.91
C TYR A 127 -1.48 -3.88 12.24
N SER A 128 -2.31 -3.77 11.20
CA SER A 128 -2.65 -2.46 10.64
C SER A 128 -3.34 -1.59 11.69
N ALA A 129 -2.91 -0.36 11.85
CA ALA A 129 -3.57 0.62 12.70
C ALA A 129 -4.89 1.14 12.10
N VAL A 130 -5.30 0.65 10.94
CA VAL A 130 -6.46 1.15 10.19
C VAL A 130 -7.67 0.27 10.45
N CYS A 131 -8.72 0.86 11.03
CA CYS A 131 -9.99 0.19 11.27
C CYS A 131 -10.63 -0.29 9.96
N THR A 132 -11.05 -1.55 9.93
CA THR A 132 -11.69 -2.17 8.75
C THR A 132 -13.08 -1.65 8.45
N HIS A 133 -13.73 -0.97 9.40
CA HIS A 133 -15.09 -0.43 9.21
C HIS A 133 -15.08 0.81 8.30
N THR A 134 -14.44 1.89 8.72
CA THR A 134 -14.44 3.18 7.98
C THR A 134 -13.04 3.77 7.81
N GLY A 135 -12.01 3.02 8.14
CA GLY A 135 -10.62 3.44 7.97
C GLY A 135 -10.13 4.46 8.99
N CYS A 136 -10.78 4.61 10.15
CA CYS A 136 -10.24 5.40 11.25
C CYS A 136 -9.00 4.74 11.84
N ASP A 137 -8.14 5.52 12.50
CA ASP A 137 -7.02 4.95 13.23
C ASP A 137 -7.54 4.29 14.51
N VAL A 138 -7.10 3.04 14.77
CA VAL A 138 -7.41 2.29 15.99
C VAL A 138 -6.42 2.73 17.06
N THR A 139 -6.87 3.49 18.04
CA THR A 139 -5.98 4.14 19.03
C THR A 139 -6.28 3.79 20.47
N ASN A 140 -7.50 3.29 20.74
CA ASN A 140 -7.89 2.97 22.11
C ASN A 140 -7.42 1.58 22.49
N TRP A 141 -6.98 1.43 23.72
CA TRP A 141 -6.53 0.20 24.33
C TRP A 141 -7.33 -0.08 25.59
N ASP A 142 -7.95 -1.25 25.65
CA ASP A 142 -8.58 -1.78 26.87
C ASP A 142 -7.63 -2.79 27.54
N GLU A 143 -6.93 -2.33 28.56
CA GLU A 143 -5.96 -3.15 29.31
C GLU A 143 -6.66 -4.30 30.06
N GLY A 144 -7.93 -4.11 30.47
CA GLY A 144 -8.67 -5.14 31.23
C GLY A 144 -9.11 -6.32 30.37
N GLN A 145 -9.37 -6.07 29.07
CA GLN A 145 -9.78 -7.09 28.11
C GLN A 145 -8.69 -7.43 27.10
N LEU A 146 -7.54 -6.74 27.14
CA LEU A 146 -6.46 -6.86 26.17
C LEU A 146 -6.96 -6.71 24.72
N ARG A 147 -7.77 -5.67 24.49
CA ARG A 147 -8.39 -5.38 23.20
C ARG A 147 -8.03 -4.01 22.70
N MET A 148 -7.95 -3.91 21.39
CA MET A 148 -7.90 -2.63 20.71
C MET A 148 -9.30 -2.16 20.35
N ALA A 149 -9.53 -0.84 20.41
CA ALA A 149 -10.80 -0.27 20.02
C ALA A 149 -10.63 0.94 19.09
N CYS A 150 -11.52 1.04 18.10
CA CYS A 150 -11.61 2.17 17.21
C CYS A 150 -12.45 3.28 17.86
N PRO A 151 -11.95 4.51 18.02
CA PRO A 151 -12.69 5.59 18.68
C PRO A 151 -13.89 6.10 17.88
N CYS A 152 -13.97 5.81 16.56
CA CYS A 152 -15.03 6.34 15.71
C CYS A 152 -16.39 5.67 15.96
N HIS A 153 -16.42 4.35 16.12
CA HIS A 153 -17.65 3.57 16.28
C HIS A 153 -17.49 2.41 17.28
N GLU A 154 -16.46 2.49 18.10
CA GLU A 154 -16.20 1.53 19.20
C GLU A 154 -16.00 0.07 18.75
N SER A 155 -15.68 -0.15 17.44
CA SER A 155 -15.31 -1.49 16.99
C SER A 155 -14.13 -2.01 17.79
N GLN A 156 -14.29 -3.17 18.42
CA GLN A 156 -13.25 -3.83 19.21
C GLN A 156 -12.58 -4.94 18.42
N PHE A 157 -11.30 -5.16 18.69
CA PHE A 157 -10.47 -6.13 17.99
C PHE A 157 -9.75 -7.02 19.00
N ASP A 158 -9.98 -8.32 18.89
CA ASP A 158 -9.29 -9.33 19.70
C ASP A 158 -7.90 -9.57 19.11
N ILE A 159 -6.86 -9.10 19.82
CA ILE A 159 -5.47 -9.21 19.37
C ILE A 159 -4.97 -10.66 19.38
N TYR A 160 -5.52 -11.52 20.22
CA TYR A 160 -5.13 -12.92 20.34
C TYR A 160 -5.81 -13.83 19.32
N ASP A 161 -6.88 -13.33 18.64
CA ASP A 161 -7.53 -14.03 17.53
C ASP A 161 -7.37 -13.29 16.20
N GLY A 162 -6.15 -12.81 15.92
CA GLY A 162 -5.79 -12.20 14.64
C GLY A 162 -6.43 -10.83 14.38
N ALA A 163 -6.67 -10.05 15.43
CA ALA A 163 -7.39 -8.78 15.41
C ALA A 163 -8.81 -8.91 14.84
N LYS A 164 -9.47 -10.02 15.12
CA LYS A 164 -10.87 -10.25 14.78
C LYS A 164 -11.77 -9.25 15.48
N VAL A 165 -12.75 -8.73 14.77
CA VAL A 165 -13.81 -7.88 15.34
C VAL A 165 -14.68 -8.70 16.29
N VAL A 166 -14.94 -8.18 17.49
CA VAL A 166 -15.73 -8.80 18.56
C VAL A 166 -16.90 -7.92 18.98
#